data_6585f2a91c28523844eff609fa361631
#
_entry.id   6585f2a91c28523844eff609fa361631
#
_cell.length_a   1.000
_cell.length_b   1.000
_cell.length_c   1.000
_cell.angle_alpha   90.00
_cell.angle_beta   90.00
_cell.angle_gamma   90.00
#
_symmetry.space_group_name_H-M   'P 1'
#
loop_
_entity.id
_entity.type
_entity.pdbx_description
1 polymer ?
#
loop_
_entity_poly.entity_id
_entity_poly.type
_entity_poly.pdbx_seq_one_letter_code
_entity_poly.pdbx_strand_id
1 'polypeptide(L)'
;MSKKEITVSNVSGKHDNPIAELVQVACQFDSNIILESENRKINAKSIMGIMAFNPSKGMTVNIVADGSDEDEALLAMEKFLVCD
;
A
#
# COMPACT_ATOMS: atom_id res chain seq x y z
N MET A 1 8.25 9.14 10.80
CA MET A 1 7.35 7.98 10.52
C MET A 1 5.91 8.46 10.50
N SER A 2 5.23 8.18 9.41
CA SER A 2 3.80 8.52 9.25
C SER A 2 3.01 7.23 9.09
N LYS A 3 1.81 7.19 9.66
CA LYS A 3 0.98 6.00 9.66
C LYS A 3 -0.48 6.39 9.46
N LYS A 4 -1.21 5.60 8.68
CA LYS A 4 -2.63 5.82 8.47
C LYS A 4 -3.35 4.50 8.26
N GLU A 5 -4.50 4.34 8.93
CA GLU A 5 -5.37 3.19 8.73
C GLU A 5 -6.37 3.50 7.63
N ILE A 6 -6.51 2.59 6.68
CA ILE A 6 -7.49 2.74 5.59
C ILE A 6 -8.23 1.42 5.38
N THR A 7 -9.36 1.50 4.67
CA THR A 7 -10.07 0.32 4.21
C THR A 7 -9.90 0.23 2.69
N VAL A 8 -9.40 -0.91 2.23
CA VAL A 8 -9.12 -1.13 0.81
C VAL A 8 -10.42 -1.12 0.01
N SER A 9 -10.43 -0.36 -1.08
CA SER A 9 -11.55 -0.30 -2.00
C SER A 9 -11.38 -1.33 -3.13
N ASN A 10 -12.14 -1.19 -4.20
CA ASN A 10 -12.15 -2.16 -5.30
C ASN A 10 -10.95 -1.97 -6.23
N VAL A 11 -9.74 -2.24 -5.74
CA VAL A 11 -8.51 -2.06 -6.52
C VAL A 11 -8.48 -2.97 -7.75
N SER A 12 -8.96 -4.21 -7.63
CA SER A 12 -8.97 -5.14 -8.76
C SER A 12 -9.93 -4.71 -9.87
N GLY A 13 -10.95 -3.92 -9.53
CA GLY A 13 -11.88 -3.38 -10.50
C GLY A 13 -11.42 -2.07 -11.13
N LYS A 14 -10.47 -1.38 -10.51
CA LYS A 14 -9.98 -0.07 -10.97
C LYS A 14 -8.63 -0.17 -11.69
N HIS A 15 -7.87 -1.23 -11.46
CA HIS A 15 -6.53 -1.41 -12.01
C HIS A 15 -6.43 -2.76 -12.72
N ASP A 16 -5.75 -2.79 -13.85
CA ASP A 16 -5.57 -4.02 -14.62
C ASP A 16 -4.66 -5.02 -13.90
N ASN A 17 -3.61 -4.50 -13.26
CA ASN A 17 -2.65 -5.34 -12.52
C ASN A 17 -2.33 -4.66 -11.19
N PRO A 18 -3.25 -4.74 -10.22
CA PRO A 18 -3.13 -3.97 -8.99
C PRO A 18 -1.86 -4.28 -8.18
N ILE A 19 -1.41 -5.54 -8.19
CA ILE A 19 -0.22 -5.91 -7.43
C ILE A 19 1.03 -5.21 -7.99
N ALA A 20 1.26 -5.33 -9.30
CA ALA A 20 2.42 -4.71 -9.93
C ALA A 20 2.36 -3.18 -9.86
N GLU A 21 1.17 -2.62 -10.06
CA GLU A 21 1.00 -1.16 -10.02
C GLU A 21 1.23 -0.62 -8.62
N LEU A 22 0.79 -1.32 -7.58
CA LEU A 22 1.00 -0.91 -6.20
C LEU A 22 2.49 -0.88 -5.86
N VAL A 23 3.23 -1.91 -6.27
CA VAL A 23 4.68 -1.96 -6.07
C VAL A 23 5.37 -0.81 -6.81
N GLN A 24 4.94 -0.51 -8.03
CA GLN A 24 5.50 0.59 -8.81
C GLN A 24 5.29 1.93 -8.11
N VAL A 25 4.10 2.14 -7.56
CA VAL A 25 3.82 3.37 -6.80
C VAL A 25 4.75 3.47 -5.59
N ALA A 26 4.89 2.38 -4.83
CA ALA A 26 5.75 2.37 -3.65
C ALA A 26 7.21 2.64 -4.00
N CYS A 27 7.68 2.11 -5.14
CA CYS A 27 9.07 2.26 -5.56
C CYS A 27 9.43 3.67 -6.05
N GLN A 28 8.43 4.55 -6.24
CA GLN A 28 8.68 5.94 -6.61
C GLN A 28 9.21 6.78 -5.45
N PHE A 29 9.10 6.28 -4.23
CA PHE A 29 9.47 7.03 -3.03
C PHE A 29 10.70 6.44 -2.37
N ASP A 30 11.50 7.32 -1.74
CA ASP A 30 12.68 6.91 -1.00
C ASP A 30 12.34 6.31 0.36
N SER A 31 11.18 6.68 0.90
CA SER A 31 10.74 6.20 2.20
C SER A 31 10.51 4.69 2.20
N ASN A 32 10.73 4.07 3.35
CA ASN A 32 10.30 2.69 3.58
C ASN A 32 8.79 2.68 3.75
N ILE A 33 8.11 1.79 3.05
CA ILE A 33 6.66 1.69 3.10
C ILE A 33 6.28 0.28 3.52
N ILE A 34 5.54 0.17 4.62
CA ILE A 34 5.09 -1.10 5.18
C ILE A 34 3.56 -1.10 5.17
N LEU A 35 2.97 -2.20 4.76
CA LEU A 35 1.54 -2.43 4.89
C LEU A 35 1.30 -3.46 5.99
N GLU A 36 0.42 -3.13 6.92
CA GLU A 36 0.09 -4.00 8.06
C GLU A 36 -1.39 -4.33 8.06
N SER A 37 -1.73 -5.59 8.27
CA SER A 37 -3.11 -6.01 8.47
C SER A 37 -3.12 -7.22 9.39
N GLU A 38 -3.93 -7.13 10.44
CA GLU A 38 -3.96 -8.16 11.48
C GLU A 38 -2.56 -8.33 12.07
N ASN A 39 -1.95 -9.51 11.99
CA ASN A 39 -0.61 -9.76 12.50
C ASN A 39 0.43 -9.83 11.38
N ARG A 40 0.09 -9.35 10.19
CA ARG A 40 0.95 -9.42 9.01
C ARG A 40 1.52 -8.06 8.68
N LYS A 41 2.82 -8.04 8.36
CA LYS A 41 3.51 -6.83 7.92
C LYS A 41 4.32 -7.19 6.68
N ILE A 42 4.20 -6.38 5.63
CA ILE A 42 4.96 -6.61 4.41
C ILE A 42 5.54 -5.29 3.89
N ASN A 43 6.62 -5.41 3.14
CA ASN A 43 7.24 -4.28 2.48
C ASN A 43 6.49 -4.01 1.16
N ALA A 44 5.94 -2.81 1.03
CA ALA A 44 5.15 -2.46 -0.15
C ALA A 44 5.96 -2.43 -1.44
N LYS A 45 7.30 -2.39 -1.33
CA LYS A 45 8.19 -2.43 -2.50
C LYS A 45 8.51 -3.85 -2.95
N SER A 46 8.01 -4.86 -2.23
CA SER A 46 8.24 -6.27 -2.56
C SER A 46 7.03 -6.85 -3.27
N ILE A 47 7.19 -7.25 -4.53
CA ILE A 47 6.09 -7.81 -5.29
C ILE A 47 5.62 -9.13 -4.67
N MET A 48 6.55 -9.95 -4.20
CA MET A 48 6.20 -11.22 -3.54
C MET A 48 5.45 -10.98 -2.24
N GLY A 49 5.86 -9.96 -1.48
CA GLY A 49 5.19 -9.59 -0.24
C GLY A 49 3.76 -9.14 -0.50
N ILE A 50 3.57 -8.28 -1.51
CA ILE A 50 2.24 -7.80 -1.87
C ILE A 50 1.36 -8.94 -2.39
N MET A 51 1.92 -9.86 -3.16
CA MET A 51 1.17 -11.04 -3.63
C MET A 51 0.67 -11.89 -2.47
N ALA A 52 1.53 -12.13 -1.49
CA ALA A 52 1.16 -12.91 -0.30
C ALA A 52 0.15 -12.18 0.56
N PHE A 53 0.30 -10.86 0.67
CA PHE A 53 -0.60 -10.00 1.45
C PHE A 53 -1.97 -9.91 0.79
N ASN A 54 -1.98 -9.77 -0.54
CA ASN A 54 -3.17 -9.74 -1.37
C ASN A 54 -4.23 -8.75 -0.88
N PRO A 55 -3.92 -7.43 -0.93
CA PRO A 55 -4.89 -6.43 -0.48
C PRO A 55 -6.18 -6.54 -1.29
N SER A 56 -7.29 -6.67 -0.61
CA SER A 56 -8.58 -6.89 -1.24
C SER A 56 -9.66 -6.01 -0.62
N LYS A 57 -10.74 -5.80 -1.36
CA LYS A 57 -11.84 -4.93 -0.97
C LYS A 57 -12.35 -5.29 0.42
N GLY A 58 -12.47 -4.27 1.26
CA GLY A 58 -12.97 -4.41 2.62
C GLY A 58 -11.90 -4.70 3.66
N MET A 59 -10.67 -4.99 3.22
CA MET A 59 -9.57 -5.25 4.14
C MET A 59 -9.12 -3.95 4.83
N THR A 60 -8.95 -3.99 6.14
CA THR A 60 -8.40 -2.86 6.88
C THR A 60 -6.88 -2.97 6.90
N VAL A 61 -6.21 -1.92 6.44
CA VAL A 61 -4.76 -1.90 6.30
C VAL A 61 -4.20 -0.63 6.94
N ASN A 62 -3.11 -0.78 7.68
CA ASN A 62 -2.32 0.35 8.15
C ASN A 62 -1.16 0.55 7.20
N ILE A 63 -1.02 1.77 6.70
CA ILE A 63 0.11 2.16 5.85
C ILE A 63 1.10 2.89 6.74
N VAL A 64 2.33 2.40 6.79
CA VAL A 64 3.41 3.03 7.55
C VAL A 64 4.49 3.46 6.59
N ALA A 65 4.81 4.75 6.58
CA ALA A 65 5.87 5.30 5.74
C ALA A 65 6.90 5.99 6.62
N ASP A 66 8.18 5.78 6.31
CA ASP A 66 9.28 6.33 7.10
C ASP A 66 10.42 6.76 6.18
N GLY A 67 10.64 8.06 6.08
CA GLY A 67 11.69 8.61 5.24
C GLY A 67 11.44 10.07 4.90
N SER A 68 12.26 10.62 4.00
CA SER A 68 12.22 12.04 3.64
C SER A 68 10.92 12.45 2.94
N ASP A 69 10.30 11.53 2.20
CA ASP A 69 9.07 11.79 1.47
C ASP A 69 7.88 10.96 2.02
N GLU A 70 7.92 10.67 3.32
CA GLU A 70 6.94 9.78 3.94
C GLU A 70 5.49 10.26 3.80
N ASP A 71 5.26 11.57 3.90
CA ASP A 71 3.90 12.10 3.80
C ASP A 71 3.34 11.92 2.38
N GLU A 72 4.18 12.16 1.38
CA GLU A 72 3.79 11.98 -0.02
C GLU A 72 3.57 10.51 -0.33
N ALA A 73 4.44 9.64 0.18
CA ALA A 73 4.32 8.19 0.00
C ALA A 73 3.02 7.68 0.62
N LEU A 74 2.72 8.12 1.83
CA LEU A 74 1.51 7.73 2.54
C LEU A 74 0.26 8.10 1.74
N LEU A 75 0.23 9.33 1.23
CA LEU A 75 -0.89 9.83 0.45
C LEU A 75 -1.06 9.04 -0.86
N ALA A 76 0.05 8.76 -1.54
CA ALA A 76 0.00 8.01 -2.80
C ALA A 76 -0.51 6.59 -2.59
N MET A 77 -0.07 5.93 -1.52
CA MET A 77 -0.54 4.58 -1.20
C MET A 77 -2.01 4.59 -0.84
N GLU A 78 -2.44 5.59 -0.09
CA GLU A 78 -3.86 5.73 0.26
C GLU A 78 -4.71 5.92 -1.00
N LYS A 79 -4.29 6.80 -1.89
CA LYS A 79 -5.04 7.06 -3.12
C LYS A 79 -5.16 5.82 -3.99
N PHE A 80 -4.13 4.97 -3.98
CA PHE A 80 -4.17 3.73 -4.75
C PHE A 80 -5.14 2.73 -4.14
N LEU A 81 -5.06 2.55 -2.82
CA LEU A 81 -5.84 1.51 -2.13
C LEU A 81 -7.30 1.94 -1.88
N VAL A 82 -7.54 3.24 -1.76
CA VAL A 82 -8.90 3.79 -1.58
C VAL A 82 -9.30 4.49 -2.87
N CYS A 83 -9.51 3.71 -3.91
CA CYS A 83 -9.70 4.20 -5.28
C CYS A 83 -11.17 4.16 -5.72
N ASP A 84 -12.05 4.69 -4.94
CA ASP A 84 -13.48 4.70 -5.28
C ASP A 84 -13.81 5.71 -6.38
#